data_deba6af7e75a3c69ff4da897f717d88b
#
_entry.id   deba6af7e75a3c69ff4da897f717d88b
#
_cell.length_a   1.000
_cell.length_b   1.000
_cell.length_c   1.000
_cell.angle_alpha   90.00
_cell.angle_beta   90.00
_cell.angle_gamma   90.00
#
_symmetry.space_group_name_H-M   'P 1'
#
loop_
_entity.id
_entity.type
_entity.pdbx_description
1 polymer ?
#
loop_
_entity_poly.entity_id
_entity_poly.type
_entity_poly.pdbx_seq_one_letter_code
_entity_poly.pdbx_strand_id
1 'polypeptide(L)'
;MRRIFFSFRALYFATLLMLTGSGLFTTYIGLRLAADKVDGLWVGALMAANYFGLVLGGKVGHRLIARVGHIRAYVACAGVVTAAVLGHGLLPWLPAWIALRMVMGLGLMCQYMVIESWLNEQADASQRGAVFGGYMAASYLGLVLGQMILVAHPQLGPELLMLVAFCFALCLVPLALTHKIHPAALRPAPLEPRFFIRRVPQSLTTVLVSGWWSVPSTASRRSTPTSWACPTSRSACTWAPASSPGCWCSGRSAGCPTAATAPG
;
A
#
# COMPACT_ATOMS: atom_id res chain seq x y z
N MET A 1 -15.62 -23.76 -6.29
CA MET A 1 -14.47 -22.85 -6.21
C MET A 1 -13.65 -22.77 -7.51
N ARG A 2 -13.23 -23.88 -8.12
CA ARG A 2 -12.39 -23.85 -9.33
C ARG A 2 -13.00 -23.07 -10.51
N ARG A 3 -14.31 -23.21 -10.77
CA ARG A 3 -15.01 -22.47 -11.85
C ARG A 3 -15.06 -20.96 -11.60
N ILE A 4 -15.26 -20.53 -10.35
CA ILE A 4 -15.29 -19.12 -9.96
C ILE A 4 -13.93 -18.48 -10.23
N PHE A 5 -12.84 -19.14 -9.80
CA PHE A 5 -11.49 -18.64 -10.00
C PHE A 5 -11.17 -18.45 -11.49
N PHE A 6 -11.57 -19.38 -12.35
CA PHE A 6 -11.35 -19.27 -13.79
C PHE A 6 -12.17 -18.15 -14.45
N SER A 7 -13.38 -17.86 -13.95
CA SER A 7 -14.22 -16.77 -14.50
C SER A 7 -13.65 -15.39 -14.19
N PHE A 8 -13.06 -15.20 -13.01
CA PHE A 8 -12.55 -13.90 -12.55
C PHE A 8 -11.01 -13.78 -12.63
N ARG A 9 -10.32 -14.76 -13.23
CA ARG A 9 -8.84 -14.79 -13.29
C ARG A 9 -8.21 -13.50 -13.85
N ALA A 10 -8.82 -12.88 -14.83
CA ALA A 10 -8.30 -11.66 -15.43
C ALA A 10 -8.34 -10.48 -14.44
N LEU A 11 -9.44 -10.35 -13.67
CA LEU A 11 -9.58 -9.32 -12.64
C LEU A 11 -8.63 -9.56 -11.48
N TYR A 12 -8.50 -10.81 -11.00
CA TYR A 12 -7.55 -11.15 -9.93
C TYR A 12 -6.10 -10.90 -10.35
N PHE A 13 -5.75 -11.25 -11.60
CA PHE A 13 -4.39 -11.02 -12.10
C PHE A 13 -4.10 -9.52 -12.30
N ALA A 14 -5.07 -8.75 -12.82
CA ALA A 14 -4.96 -7.29 -12.90
C ALA A 14 -4.79 -6.65 -11.52
N THR A 15 -5.57 -7.10 -10.52
CA THR A 15 -5.47 -6.64 -9.14
C THR A 15 -4.11 -6.97 -8.54
N LEU A 16 -3.63 -8.20 -8.72
CA LEU A 16 -2.33 -8.65 -8.22
C LEU A 16 -1.21 -7.76 -8.76
N LEU A 17 -1.16 -7.52 -10.06
CA LEU A 17 -0.15 -6.66 -10.68
C LEU A 17 -0.25 -5.21 -10.20
N MET A 18 -1.46 -4.66 -10.15
CA MET A 18 -1.71 -3.30 -9.67
C MET A 18 -1.22 -3.12 -8.22
N LEU A 19 -1.53 -4.08 -7.34
CA LEU A 19 -1.13 -4.03 -5.92
C LEU A 19 0.36 -4.31 -5.73
N THR A 20 0.97 -5.15 -6.58
CA THR A 20 2.43 -5.35 -6.59
C THR A 20 3.13 -4.03 -6.90
N GLY A 21 2.70 -3.33 -7.96
CA GLY A 21 3.25 -2.02 -8.31
C GLY A 21 3.02 -0.98 -7.21
N SER A 22 1.80 -0.91 -6.65
CA SER A 22 1.45 0.06 -5.61
C SER A 22 2.24 -0.17 -4.31
N GLY A 23 2.36 -1.43 -3.86
CA GLY A 23 3.11 -1.81 -2.67
C GLY A 23 4.60 -1.52 -2.81
N LEU A 24 5.20 -1.94 -3.93
CA LEU A 24 6.60 -1.67 -4.26
C LEU A 24 6.88 -0.15 -4.28
N PHE A 25 6.04 0.61 -5.00
CA PHE A 25 6.22 2.05 -5.15
C PHE A 25 6.12 2.81 -3.84
N THR A 26 5.13 2.49 -3.00
CA THR A 26 4.92 3.19 -1.72
C THR A 26 6.12 3.00 -0.78
N THR A 27 6.67 1.80 -0.71
CA THR A 27 7.83 1.50 0.13
C THR A 27 9.11 2.08 -0.48
N TYR A 28 9.29 1.97 -1.80
CA TYR A 28 10.41 2.56 -2.53
C TYR A 28 10.52 4.06 -2.27
N ILE A 29 9.44 4.83 -2.45
CA ILE A 29 9.43 6.28 -2.21
C ILE A 29 9.78 6.60 -0.75
N GLY A 30 9.21 5.85 0.21
CA GLY A 30 9.51 6.04 1.62
C GLY A 30 10.99 5.83 1.95
N LEU A 31 11.59 4.78 1.41
CA LEU A 31 13.01 4.48 1.59
C LEU A 31 13.92 5.47 0.86
N ARG A 32 13.55 5.87 -0.35
CA ARG A 32 14.29 6.86 -1.14
C ARG A 32 14.37 8.20 -0.42
N LEU A 33 13.24 8.72 0.06
CA LEU A 33 13.21 9.97 0.82
C LEU A 33 13.98 9.89 2.14
N ALA A 34 13.96 8.72 2.80
CA ALA A 34 14.75 8.48 4.00
C ALA A 34 16.26 8.45 3.70
N ALA A 35 16.68 7.85 2.59
CA ALA A 35 18.08 7.82 2.13
C ALA A 35 18.56 9.21 1.76
N ASP A 36 17.73 10.01 1.10
CA ASP A 36 18.01 11.40 0.72
C ASP A 36 17.89 12.36 1.92
N LYS A 37 17.63 11.86 3.16
CA LYS A 37 17.50 12.62 4.41
C LYS A 37 16.48 13.77 4.32
N VAL A 38 15.42 13.56 3.54
CA VAL A 38 14.34 14.53 3.39
C VAL A 38 13.56 14.65 4.71
N ASP A 39 13.21 15.88 5.09
CA ASP A 39 12.46 16.15 6.31
C ASP A 39 11.15 15.37 6.36
N GLY A 40 10.82 14.86 7.55
CA GLY A 40 9.62 14.08 7.83
C GLY A 40 8.31 14.75 7.43
N LEU A 41 8.27 16.09 7.44
CA LEU A 41 7.12 16.88 6.98
C LEU A 41 6.81 16.60 5.48
N TRP A 42 7.82 16.58 4.63
CA TRP A 42 7.67 16.28 3.21
C TRP A 42 7.22 14.84 2.96
N VAL A 43 7.79 13.90 3.73
CA VAL A 43 7.37 12.49 3.67
C VAL A 43 5.89 12.36 4.05
N GLY A 44 5.47 13.02 5.14
CA GLY A 44 4.08 13.07 5.57
C GLY A 44 3.16 13.70 4.53
N ALA A 45 3.57 14.82 3.93
CA ALA A 45 2.82 15.53 2.88
C ALA A 45 2.61 14.65 1.63
N LEU A 46 3.65 13.91 1.21
CA LEU A 46 3.57 12.97 0.08
C LEU A 46 2.59 11.82 0.34
N MET A 47 2.60 11.27 1.56
CA MET A 47 1.64 10.23 1.93
C MET A 47 0.21 10.79 2.02
N ALA A 48 0.04 11.96 2.62
CA ALA A 48 -1.25 12.63 2.70
C ALA A 48 -1.81 12.98 1.31
N ALA A 49 -0.98 13.44 0.38
CA ALA A 49 -1.37 13.73 -1.00
C ALA A 49 -1.93 12.49 -1.72
N ASN A 50 -1.34 11.32 -1.51
CA ASN A 50 -1.86 10.08 -2.08
C ASN A 50 -3.25 9.75 -1.54
N TYR A 51 -3.47 9.83 -0.22
CA TYR A 51 -4.78 9.60 0.38
C TYR A 51 -5.81 10.66 -0.03
N PHE A 52 -5.39 11.91 -0.15
CA PHE A 52 -6.26 12.96 -0.68
C PHE A 52 -6.68 12.67 -2.14
N GLY A 53 -5.74 12.18 -2.95
CA GLY A 53 -6.02 11.69 -4.30
C GLY A 53 -7.04 10.55 -4.32
N LEU A 54 -6.93 9.57 -3.40
CA LEU A 54 -7.92 8.50 -3.25
C LEU A 54 -9.32 9.05 -2.97
N VAL A 55 -9.44 10.01 -2.05
CA VAL A 55 -10.74 10.64 -1.72
C VAL A 55 -11.33 11.37 -2.93
N LEU A 56 -10.51 12.12 -3.67
CA LEU A 56 -10.94 12.77 -4.91
C LEU A 56 -11.35 11.75 -5.97
N GLY A 57 -10.58 10.67 -6.11
CA GLY A 57 -10.86 9.56 -7.02
C GLY A 57 -12.23 8.92 -6.75
N GLY A 58 -12.62 8.78 -5.48
CA GLY A 58 -13.95 8.31 -5.10
C GLY A 58 -15.09 9.20 -5.60
N LYS A 59 -14.88 10.53 -5.64
CA LYS A 59 -15.86 11.48 -6.18
C LYS A 59 -15.88 11.54 -7.71
N VAL A 60 -14.71 11.45 -8.33
CA VAL A 60 -14.56 11.58 -9.79
C VAL A 60 -14.80 10.26 -10.51
N GLY A 61 -14.36 9.15 -9.90
CA GLY A 61 -14.32 7.83 -10.53
C GLY A 61 -15.69 7.35 -11.01
N HIS A 62 -16.74 7.49 -10.20
CA HIS A 62 -18.07 7.05 -10.62
C HIS A 62 -18.61 7.86 -11.80
N ARG A 63 -18.30 9.18 -11.89
CA ARG A 63 -18.68 10.02 -13.04
C ARG A 63 -17.90 9.62 -14.28
N LEU A 64 -16.63 9.32 -14.14
CA LEU A 64 -15.77 8.85 -15.22
C LEU A 64 -16.29 7.50 -15.75
N ILE A 65 -16.53 6.53 -14.87
CA ILE A 65 -17.05 5.20 -15.23
C ILE A 65 -18.41 5.32 -15.93
N ALA A 66 -19.31 6.17 -15.43
CA ALA A 66 -20.60 6.40 -16.04
C ALA A 66 -20.51 7.00 -17.45
N ARG A 67 -19.50 7.83 -17.72
CA ARG A 67 -19.30 8.48 -19.03
C ARG A 67 -18.64 7.59 -20.08
N VAL A 68 -17.56 6.91 -19.67
CA VAL A 68 -16.72 6.20 -20.66
C VAL A 68 -16.83 4.67 -20.55
N GLY A 69 -17.49 4.17 -19.51
CA GLY A 69 -17.59 2.73 -19.21
C GLY A 69 -16.41 2.19 -18.41
N HIS A 70 -16.57 1.00 -17.84
CA HIS A 70 -15.62 0.39 -16.89
C HIS A 70 -14.23 0.17 -17.49
N ILE A 71 -14.15 -0.50 -18.65
CA ILE A 71 -12.86 -0.88 -19.27
C ILE A 71 -12.08 0.37 -19.67
N ARG A 72 -12.73 1.32 -20.33
CA ARG A 72 -12.05 2.55 -20.79
C ARG A 72 -11.59 3.42 -19.62
N ALA A 73 -12.41 3.53 -18.55
CA ALA A 73 -12.04 4.23 -17.34
C ALA A 73 -10.80 3.59 -16.68
N TYR A 74 -10.79 2.25 -16.58
CA TYR A 74 -9.64 1.53 -16.02
C TYR A 74 -8.37 1.78 -16.82
N VAL A 75 -8.44 1.62 -18.14
CA VAL A 75 -7.28 1.81 -19.05
C VAL A 75 -6.74 3.23 -18.95
N ALA A 76 -7.62 4.24 -18.99
CA ALA A 76 -7.22 5.63 -18.87
C ALA A 76 -6.54 5.91 -17.52
N CYS A 77 -7.12 5.43 -16.42
CA CYS A 77 -6.55 5.62 -15.08
C CYS A 77 -5.21 4.89 -14.90
N ALA A 78 -5.08 3.67 -15.43
CA ALA A 78 -3.81 2.94 -15.37
C ALA A 78 -2.72 3.63 -16.19
N GLY A 79 -3.05 4.17 -17.36
CA GLY A 79 -2.12 4.98 -18.15
C GLY A 79 -1.65 6.24 -17.39
N VAL A 80 -2.58 6.94 -16.74
CA VAL A 80 -2.27 8.12 -15.90
C VAL A 80 -1.39 7.73 -14.71
N VAL A 81 -1.69 6.62 -14.02
CA VAL A 81 -0.88 6.13 -12.90
C VAL A 81 0.52 5.76 -13.38
N THR A 82 0.65 5.05 -14.51
CA THR A 82 1.95 4.70 -15.11
C THR A 82 2.77 5.96 -15.43
N ALA A 83 2.14 6.95 -16.06
CA ALA A 83 2.79 8.23 -16.37
C ALA A 83 3.20 8.98 -15.11
N ALA A 84 2.36 8.99 -14.07
CA ALA A 84 2.69 9.60 -12.78
C ALA A 84 3.89 8.90 -12.10
N VAL A 85 3.97 7.58 -12.15
CA VAL A 85 5.12 6.82 -11.63
C VAL A 85 6.40 7.21 -12.37
N LEU A 86 6.38 7.24 -13.70
CA LEU A 86 7.54 7.64 -14.51
C LEU A 86 7.92 9.10 -14.24
N GLY A 87 6.93 9.96 -14.03
CA GLY A 87 7.12 11.36 -13.67
C GLY A 87 7.95 11.56 -12.39
N HIS A 88 7.85 10.65 -11.40
CA HIS A 88 8.69 10.70 -10.20
C HIS A 88 10.18 10.44 -10.51
N GLY A 89 10.47 9.69 -11.58
CA GLY A 89 11.85 9.48 -12.02
C GLY A 89 12.41 10.64 -12.85
N LEU A 90 11.54 11.37 -13.55
CA LEU A 90 11.95 12.46 -14.44
C LEU A 90 12.06 13.81 -13.73
N LEU A 91 11.28 14.03 -12.69
CA LEU A 91 11.21 15.31 -11.99
C LEU A 91 11.90 15.22 -10.62
N PRO A 92 13.04 15.86 -10.41
CA PRO A 92 13.76 15.82 -9.11
C PRO A 92 13.18 16.78 -8.07
N TRP A 93 12.00 17.35 -8.29
CA TRP A 93 11.41 18.41 -7.50
C TRP A 93 10.28 17.89 -6.60
N LEU A 94 10.44 17.98 -5.27
CA LEU A 94 9.50 17.44 -4.27
C LEU A 94 8.05 17.95 -4.40
N PRO A 95 7.77 19.24 -4.66
CA PRO A 95 6.39 19.68 -4.88
C PRO A 95 5.72 19.02 -6.08
N ALA A 96 6.45 18.70 -7.15
CA ALA A 96 5.92 17.94 -8.27
C ALA A 96 5.54 16.51 -7.83
N TRP A 97 6.34 15.90 -6.94
CA TRP A 97 6.02 14.58 -6.40
C TRP A 97 4.72 14.57 -5.60
N ILE A 98 4.40 15.64 -4.86
CA ILE A 98 3.11 15.78 -4.16
C ILE A 98 1.96 15.76 -5.18
N ALA A 99 2.06 16.53 -6.26
CA ALA A 99 1.04 16.55 -7.31
C ALA A 99 0.89 15.18 -7.99
N LEU A 100 2.02 14.55 -8.35
CA LEU A 100 2.03 13.22 -8.96
C LEU A 100 1.44 12.15 -8.03
N ARG A 101 1.73 12.22 -6.72
CA ARG A 101 1.13 11.31 -5.71
C ARG A 101 -0.39 11.49 -5.61
N MET A 102 -0.87 12.72 -5.66
CA MET A 102 -2.31 13.00 -5.67
C MET A 102 -2.98 12.43 -6.92
N VAL A 103 -2.38 12.65 -8.10
CA VAL A 103 -2.87 12.09 -9.38
C VAL A 103 -2.85 10.57 -9.37
N MET A 104 -1.79 9.97 -8.82
CA MET A 104 -1.68 8.52 -8.67
C MET A 104 -2.78 7.98 -7.74
N GLY A 105 -3.01 8.60 -6.58
CA GLY A 105 -4.08 8.21 -5.67
C GLY A 105 -5.47 8.27 -6.33
N LEU A 106 -5.74 9.33 -7.08
CA LEU A 106 -6.98 9.49 -7.85
C LEU A 106 -7.14 8.35 -8.87
N GLY A 107 -6.12 8.06 -9.66
CA GLY A 107 -6.16 6.98 -10.65
C GLY A 107 -6.33 5.59 -10.01
N LEU A 108 -5.63 5.31 -8.92
CA LEU A 108 -5.75 4.06 -8.17
C LEU A 108 -7.18 3.86 -7.64
N MET A 109 -7.79 4.89 -7.05
CA MET A 109 -9.17 4.78 -6.55
C MET A 109 -10.15 4.46 -7.68
N CYS A 110 -10.00 5.11 -8.84
CA CYS A 110 -10.83 4.79 -10.00
C CYS A 110 -10.66 3.33 -10.44
N GLN A 111 -9.43 2.81 -10.43
CA GLN A 111 -9.16 1.41 -10.76
C GLN A 111 -9.81 0.44 -9.75
N TYR A 112 -9.71 0.72 -8.45
CA TYR A 112 -10.41 -0.06 -7.41
C TYR A 112 -11.91 -0.08 -7.66
N MET A 113 -12.53 1.09 -7.87
CA MET A 113 -13.96 1.20 -8.13
C MET A 113 -14.40 0.39 -9.35
N VAL A 114 -13.61 0.38 -10.42
CA VAL A 114 -13.91 -0.42 -11.61
C VAL A 114 -13.87 -1.91 -11.31
N ILE A 115 -12.81 -2.39 -10.66
CA ILE A 115 -12.64 -3.82 -10.33
C ILE A 115 -13.76 -4.27 -9.39
N GLU A 116 -14.00 -3.54 -8.30
CA GLU A 116 -15.00 -3.90 -7.30
C GLU A 116 -16.43 -3.85 -7.84
N SER A 117 -16.74 -2.84 -8.66
CA SER A 117 -18.02 -2.75 -9.34
C SER A 117 -18.24 -3.93 -10.27
N TRP A 118 -17.23 -4.30 -11.05
CA TRP A 118 -17.30 -5.42 -11.98
C TRP A 118 -17.44 -6.76 -11.25
N LEU A 119 -16.67 -6.98 -10.17
CA LEU A 119 -16.80 -8.16 -9.33
C LEU A 119 -18.19 -8.26 -8.70
N ASN A 120 -18.70 -7.14 -8.19
CA ASN A 120 -20.01 -7.10 -7.53
C ASN A 120 -21.17 -7.39 -8.49
N GLU A 121 -21.06 -6.94 -9.73
CA GLU A 121 -22.11 -7.11 -10.74
C GLU A 121 -22.14 -8.54 -11.32
N GLN A 122 -20.96 -9.14 -11.51
CA GLN A 122 -20.87 -10.49 -12.09
C GLN A 122 -20.95 -11.62 -11.06
N ALA A 123 -20.84 -11.32 -9.78
CA ALA A 123 -20.92 -12.34 -8.74
C ALA A 123 -22.37 -12.63 -8.33
N ASP A 124 -22.78 -13.88 -8.51
CA ASP A 124 -24.05 -14.37 -7.94
C ASP A 124 -24.09 -14.14 -6.43
N ALA A 125 -25.27 -13.86 -5.88
CA ALA A 125 -25.44 -13.59 -4.45
C ALA A 125 -24.87 -14.71 -3.55
N SER A 126 -24.99 -15.98 -3.97
CA SER A 126 -24.47 -17.15 -3.25
C SER A 126 -22.95 -17.30 -3.31
N GLN A 127 -22.28 -16.69 -4.30
CA GLN A 127 -20.85 -16.84 -4.55
C GLN A 127 -20.06 -15.56 -4.24
N ARG A 128 -20.75 -14.46 -3.93
CA ARG A 128 -20.14 -13.15 -3.72
C ARG A 128 -19.03 -13.15 -2.69
N GLY A 129 -19.21 -13.84 -1.56
CA GLY A 129 -18.18 -13.98 -0.54
C GLY A 129 -16.91 -14.66 -1.04
N ALA A 130 -17.03 -15.74 -1.84
CA ALA A 130 -15.89 -16.45 -2.41
C ALA A 130 -15.16 -15.60 -3.47
N VAL A 131 -15.90 -14.84 -4.28
CA VAL A 131 -15.34 -13.94 -5.31
C VAL A 131 -14.55 -12.80 -4.64
N PHE A 132 -15.12 -12.13 -3.65
CA PHE A 132 -14.41 -11.10 -2.90
C PHE A 132 -13.25 -11.65 -2.07
N GLY A 133 -13.38 -12.88 -1.52
CA GLY A 133 -12.26 -13.58 -0.86
C GLY A 133 -11.08 -13.80 -1.80
N GLY A 134 -11.33 -14.20 -3.05
CA GLY A 134 -10.30 -14.31 -4.09
C GLY A 134 -9.64 -12.96 -4.45
N TYR A 135 -10.44 -11.90 -4.54
CA TYR A 135 -9.96 -10.53 -4.76
C TYR A 135 -9.04 -10.05 -3.62
N MET A 136 -9.44 -10.28 -2.37
CA MET A 136 -8.62 -9.92 -1.20
C MET A 136 -7.32 -10.73 -1.16
N ALA A 137 -7.38 -12.04 -1.46
CA ALA A 137 -6.19 -12.88 -1.53
C ALA A 137 -5.22 -12.39 -2.62
N ALA A 138 -5.72 -12.06 -3.82
CA ALA A 138 -4.90 -11.49 -4.89
C ALA A 138 -4.31 -10.13 -4.49
N SER A 139 -5.06 -9.29 -3.76
CA SER A 139 -4.62 -7.99 -3.27
C SER A 139 -3.46 -8.11 -2.29
N TYR A 140 -3.61 -8.92 -1.25
CA TYR A 140 -2.55 -9.11 -0.26
C TYR A 140 -1.34 -9.83 -0.84
N LEU A 141 -1.53 -10.80 -1.72
CA LEU A 141 -0.43 -11.46 -2.42
C LEU A 141 0.36 -10.46 -3.27
N GLY A 142 -0.33 -9.56 -3.97
CA GLY A 142 0.31 -8.49 -4.73
C GLY A 142 1.16 -7.58 -3.85
N LEU A 143 0.64 -7.15 -2.69
CA LEU A 143 1.40 -6.34 -1.74
C LEU A 143 2.66 -7.07 -1.24
N VAL A 144 2.53 -8.37 -0.90
CA VAL A 144 3.68 -9.19 -0.46
C VAL A 144 4.71 -9.31 -1.57
N LEU A 145 4.29 -9.57 -2.81
CA LEU A 145 5.21 -9.65 -3.95
C LEU A 145 5.96 -8.34 -4.17
N GLY A 146 5.27 -7.20 -4.04
CA GLY A 146 5.93 -5.88 -4.11
C GLY A 146 7.03 -5.71 -3.05
N GLN A 147 6.80 -6.17 -1.82
CA GLN A 147 7.81 -6.13 -0.77
C GLN A 147 8.95 -7.12 -1.04
N MET A 148 8.66 -8.31 -1.54
CA MET A 148 9.68 -9.30 -1.88
C MET A 148 10.63 -8.81 -2.97
N ILE A 149 10.11 -8.14 -4.00
CA ILE A 149 10.91 -7.52 -5.05
C ILE A 149 11.88 -6.50 -4.45
N LEU A 150 11.43 -5.68 -3.51
CA LEU A 150 12.27 -4.67 -2.87
C LEU A 150 13.38 -5.29 -2.01
N VAL A 151 13.07 -6.40 -1.32
CA VAL A 151 14.07 -7.16 -0.55
C VAL A 151 15.12 -7.79 -1.46
N ALA A 152 14.69 -8.29 -2.63
CA ALA A 152 15.60 -8.90 -3.61
C ALA A 152 16.50 -7.86 -4.31
N HIS A 153 16.04 -6.60 -4.40
CA HIS A 153 16.76 -5.50 -5.02
C HIS A 153 16.91 -4.33 -4.04
N PRO A 154 17.85 -4.41 -3.08
CA PRO A 154 18.02 -3.40 -2.03
C PRO A 154 18.56 -2.06 -2.56
N GLN A 155 19.05 -2.02 -3.79
CA GLN A 155 19.51 -0.80 -4.43
C GLN A 155 18.29 0.02 -4.89
N LEU A 156 18.14 1.24 -4.36
CA LEU A 156 17.04 2.16 -4.68
C LEU A 156 17.26 2.87 -6.03
N GLY A 157 17.55 2.10 -7.07
CA GLY A 157 17.82 2.59 -8.41
C GLY A 157 16.55 2.93 -9.21
N PRO A 158 16.71 3.56 -10.39
CA PRO A 158 15.60 3.83 -11.31
C PRO A 158 14.95 2.57 -11.88
N GLU A 159 15.64 1.42 -11.83
CA GLU A 159 15.12 0.13 -12.31
C GLU A 159 13.85 -0.28 -11.54
N LEU A 160 13.80 -0.04 -10.23
CA LEU A 160 12.62 -0.31 -9.42
C LEU A 160 11.42 0.54 -9.86
N LEU A 161 11.67 1.79 -10.26
CA LEU A 161 10.63 2.67 -10.76
C LEU A 161 10.09 2.20 -12.11
N MET A 162 10.97 1.73 -13.00
CA MET A 162 10.59 1.13 -14.28
C MET A 162 9.79 -0.14 -14.06
N LEU A 163 10.16 -0.97 -13.09
CA LEU A 163 9.42 -2.18 -12.73
C LEU A 163 8.02 -1.87 -12.19
N VAL A 164 7.89 -0.83 -11.37
CA VAL A 164 6.57 -0.34 -10.90
C VAL A 164 5.71 0.10 -12.10
N ALA A 165 6.27 0.90 -13.00
CA ALA A 165 5.58 1.35 -14.20
C ALA A 165 5.18 0.17 -15.09
N PHE A 166 6.05 -0.83 -15.22
CA PHE A 166 5.76 -2.07 -15.94
C PHE A 166 4.60 -2.85 -15.32
N CYS A 167 4.54 -2.98 -13.99
CA CYS A 167 3.42 -3.61 -13.30
C CYS A 167 2.09 -2.89 -13.60
N PHE A 168 2.07 -1.56 -13.57
CA PHE A 168 0.89 -0.76 -13.90
C PHE A 168 0.52 -0.81 -15.40
N ALA A 169 1.48 -0.89 -16.28
CA ALA A 169 1.22 -1.09 -17.71
C ALA A 169 0.69 -2.51 -17.98
N LEU A 170 1.29 -3.52 -17.37
CA LEU A 170 0.91 -4.91 -17.58
C LEU A 170 -0.47 -5.25 -16.99
N CYS A 171 -0.92 -4.55 -15.93
CA CYS A 171 -2.26 -4.77 -15.36
C CYS A 171 -3.40 -4.42 -16.33
N LEU A 172 -3.13 -3.67 -17.38
CA LEU A 172 -4.09 -3.35 -18.45
C LEU A 172 -4.43 -4.56 -19.32
N VAL A 173 -3.43 -5.42 -19.58
CA VAL A 173 -3.53 -6.50 -20.56
C VAL A 173 -4.65 -7.49 -20.26
N PRO A 174 -4.76 -8.04 -19.03
CA PRO A 174 -5.80 -9.02 -18.74
C PRO A 174 -7.22 -8.43 -18.84
N LEU A 175 -7.40 -7.14 -18.52
CA LEU A 175 -8.70 -6.49 -18.66
C LEU A 175 -9.02 -6.19 -20.14
N ALA A 176 -8.06 -5.71 -20.90
CA ALA A 176 -8.24 -5.42 -22.32
C ALA A 176 -8.60 -6.67 -23.14
N LEU A 177 -8.06 -7.83 -22.75
CA LEU A 177 -8.34 -9.12 -23.41
C LEU A 177 -9.64 -9.78 -22.96
N THR A 178 -10.37 -9.19 -21.99
CA THR A 178 -11.61 -9.76 -21.49
C THR A 178 -12.78 -9.41 -22.40
N HIS A 179 -13.22 -10.37 -23.23
CA HIS A 179 -14.35 -10.23 -24.13
C HIS A 179 -15.73 -10.37 -23.49
N LYS A 180 -15.81 -10.77 -22.21
CA LYS A 180 -17.07 -11.10 -21.55
C LYS A 180 -17.71 -9.88 -20.91
N ILE A 181 -18.94 -9.62 -21.37
CA ILE A 181 -20.00 -8.81 -20.79
C ILE A 181 -19.51 -7.46 -20.21
N HIS A 182 -19.81 -6.40 -20.92
CA HIS A 182 -19.66 -5.04 -20.42
C HIS A 182 -20.58 -4.89 -19.22
N PRO A 183 -20.07 -4.50 -18.04
CA PRO A 183 -20.92 -4.20 -16.90
C PRO A 183 -21.95 -3.11 -17.28
N ALA A 184 -23.15 -3.19 -16.72
CA ALA A 184 -24.15 -2.16 -16.92
C ALA A 184 -23.64 -0.80 -16.43
N ALA A 185 -24.12 0.28 -17.03
CA ALA A 185 -23.71 1.62 -16.61
C ALA A 185 -24.08 1.83 -15.14
N LEU A 186 -23.09 2.19 -14.32
CA LEU A 186 -23.31 2.54 -12.90
C LEU A 186 -24.36 3.65 -12.82
N ARG A 187 -25.46 3.38 -12.13
CA ARG A 187 -26.36 4.45 -11.71
C ARG A 187 -25.69 5.20 -10.56
N PRO A 188 -25.45 6.49 -10.69
CA PRO A 188 -24.84 7.27 -9.61
C PRO A 188 -25.77 7.22 -8.39
N ALA A 189 -25.33 6.53 -7.35
CA ALA A 189 -25.99 6.61 -6.05
C ALA A 189 -25.65 7.97 -5.44
N PRO A 190 -26.64 8.75 -4.97
CA PRO A 190 -26.36 10.00 -4.29
C PRO A 190 -25.55 9.70 -3.04
N LEU A 191 -24.42 10.42 -2.86
CA LEU A 191 -23.64 10.37 -1.64
C LEU A 191 -24.45 11.08 -0.55
N GLU A 192 -25.17 10.32 0.26
CA GLU A 192 -25.91 10.83 1.41
C GLU A 192 -25.17 10.45 2.71
N PRO A 193 -24.15 11.24 3.13
CA PRO A 193 -23.38 10.95 4.35
C PRO A 193 -24.27 10.83 5.58
N ARG A 194 -25.35 11.62 5.63
CA ARG A 194 -26.32 11.64 6.72
C ARG A 194 -27.09 10.31 6.84
N PHE A 195 -27.37 9.67 5.72
CA PHE A 195 -27.98 8.34 5.69
C PHE A 195 -27.06 7.28 6.29
N PHE A 196 -25.76 7.29 5.89
CA PHE A 196 -24.77 6.35 6.40
C PHE A 196 -24.52 6.52 7.90
N ILE A 197 -24.39 7.76 8.39
CA ILE A 197 -24.18 8.05 9.81
C ILE A 197 -25.34 7.51 10.65
N ARG A 198 -26.58 7.57 10.16
CA ARG A 198 -27.74 7.10 10.90
C ARG A 198 -28.01 5.60 10.79
N ARG A 199 -27.69 4.99 9.65
CA ARG A 199 -28.02 3.58 9.38
C ARG A 199 -26.92 2.59 9.76
N VAL A 200 -25.65 3.02 9.72
CA VAL A 200 -24.50 2.12 9.92
C VAL A 200 -23.43 2.76 10.85
N PRO A 201 -23.83 3.24 12.04
CA PRO A 201 -22.90 3.94 12.95
C PRO A 201 -21.74 3.04 13.39
N GLN A 202 -22.00 1.74 13.62
CA GLN A 202 -20.97 0.78 14.04
C GLN A 202 -19.86 0.64 12.98
N SER A 203 -20.22 0.51 11.71
CA SER A 203 -19.22 0.37 10.64
C SER A 203 -18.38 1.64 10.49
N LEU A 204 -19.00 2.83 10.64
CA LEU A 204 -18.29 4.11 10.61
C LEU A 204 -17.34 4.25 11.78
N THR A 205 -17.77 3.92 13.01
CA THR A 205 -16.89 3.98 14.19
C THR A 205 -15.74 2.97 14.08
N THR A 206 -15.99 1.76 13.59
CA THR A 206 -14.94 0.76 13.39
C THR A 206 -13.89 1.24 12.37
N VAL A 207 -14.32 1.81 11.24
CA VAL A 207 -13.41 2.35 10.23
C VAL A 207 -12.62 3.54 10.78
N LEU A 208 -13.24 4.44 11.52
CA LEU A 208 -12.56 5.60 12.14
C LEU A 208 -11.54 5.16 13.19
N VAL A 209 -11.91 4.23 14.08
CA VAL A 209 -11.01 3.71 15.12
C VAL A 209 -9.85 2.92 14.52
N SER A 210 -10.10 2.06 13.53
CA SER A 210 -9.04 1.31 12.84
C SER A 210 -8.12 2.23 12.05
N GLY A 211 -8.65 3.26 11.40
CA GLY A 211 -7.86 4.29 10.74
C GLY A 211 -6.98 5.07 11.72
N TRP A 212 -7.55 5.47 12.85
CA TRP A 212 -6.81 6.16 13.93
C TRP A 212 -5.68 5.28 14.50
N TRP A 213 -5.95 3.99 14.74
CA TRP A 213 -4.95 3.05 15.24
C TRP A 213 -3.82 2.76 14.24
N SER A 214 -4.10 2.83 12.95
CA SER A 214 -3.11 2.53 11.90
C SER A 214 -2.10 3.66 11.69
N VAL A 215 -2.47 4.91 11.97
CA VAL A 215 -1.61 6.10 11.75
C VAL A 215 -0.41 6.17 12.70
N PRO A 216 -0.53 5.94 14.03
CA PRO A 216 0.60 6.07 14.95
C PRO A 216 1.67 4.98 14.76
N SER A 217 1.29 3.77 14.36
CA SER A 217 2.23 2.65 14.25
C SER A 217 3.27 2.82 13.15
N THR A 218 2.97 3.55 12.10
CA THR A 218 3.91 3.87 11.01
C THR A 218 4.79 5.08 11.33
N ALA A 219 4.31 6.04 12.09
CA ALA A 219 5.07 7.23 12.48
C ALA A 219 6.02 6.96 13.67
N SER A 220 5.59 6.19 14.65
CA SER A 220 6.36 5.91 15.88
C SER A 220 7.54 4.96 15.67
N ARG A 221 7.52 4.09 14.67
CA ARG A 221 8.64 3.18 14.40
C ARG A 221 9.88 3.84 13.81
N ARG A 222 9.81 5.10 13.40
CA ARG A 222 10.94 5.80 12.76
C ARG A 222 11.78 6.64 13.71
N SER A 223 11.39 6.79 14.98
CA SER A 223 12.10 7.62 15.95
C SER A 223 12.87 6.84 17.01
N THR A 224 12.91 5.51 16.95
CA THR A 224 13.87 4.79 17.78
C THR A 224 15.20 4.72 17.04
N PRO A 225 16.22 5.48 17.47
CA PRO A 225 17.55 5.25 16.95
C PRO A 225 17.97 3.84 17.36
N THR A 226 18.28 3.00 16.37
CA THR A 226 18.88 1.68 16.57
C THR A 226 20.33 1.78 17.01
N SER A 227 20.62 2.65 17.98
CA SER A 227 21.88 2.63 18.71
C SER A 227 21.66 1.88 20.02
N TRP A 228 21.63 0.56 19.94
CA TRP A 228 21.95 -0.27 21.09
C TRP A 228 23.45 -0.15 21.36
N ALA A 229 23.88 1.07 21.72
CA ALA A 229 25.15 1.25 22.37
C ALA A 229 24.96 0.69 23.78
N CYS A 230 25.47 -0.50 24.03
CA CYS A 230 25.62 -1.05 25.37
C CYS A 230 26.53 -0.09 26.15
N PRO A 231 26.05 0.60 27.21
CA PRO A 231 26.94 1.44 27.98
C PRO A 231 27.91 0.53 28.73
N THR A 232 29.19 0.58 28.37
CA THR A 232 30.29 -0.07 29.06
C THR A 232 30.63 0.63 30.36
N SER A 233 29.67 0.94 31.23
CA SER A 233 29.92 1.40 32.58
C SER A 233 29.20 0.51 33.60
N ARG A 234 30.02 -0.15 34.40
CA ARG A 234 29.70 -1.10 35.46
C ARG A 234 28.96 -0.50 36.68
N SER A 235 27.96 0.31 36.53
CA SER A 235 27.31 0.87 37.73
C SER A 235 25.86 1.29 37.56
N ALA A 236 25.02 0.54 36.82
CA ALA A 236 23.58 0.79 36.83
C ALA A 236 22.78 -0.49 36.51
N CYS A 237 22.93 -1.53 37.36
CA CYS A 237 21.89 -2.54 37.51
C CYS A 237 21.01 -2.10 38.68
N THR A 238 20.13 -1.13 38.48
CA THR A 238 19.01 -0.86 39.36
C THR A 238 17.76 -1.46 38.74
N TRP A 239 17.07 -2.21 39.56
CA TRP A 239 15.83 -2.92 39.28
C TRP A 239 14.80 -2.06 38.56
N ALA A 240 14.39 -2.44 37.36
CA ALA A 240 13.18 -1.97 36.70
C ALA A 240 12.07 -3.02 36.88
N PRO A 241 10.82 -2.62 37.17
CA PRO A 241 9.74 -3.55 37.44
C PRO A 241 9.35 -4.37 36.23
N ALA A 242 8.96 -5.63 36.46
CA ALA A 242 8.63 -6.68 35.53
C ALA A 242 7.36 -6.43 34.73
N SER A 243 7.39 -5.52 33.73
CA SER A 243 6.28 -5.33 32.79
C SER A 243 6.70 -4.99 31.36
N SER A 244 7.94 -5.31 30.95
CA SER A 244 8.36 -5.24 29.56
C SER A 244 8.71 -6.64 29.05
N PRO A 245 8.03 -7.17 28.00
CA PRO A 245 8.38 -8.45 27.41
C PRO A 245 9.62 -8.29 26.53
N GLY A 246 10.70 -8.97 26.87
CA GLY A 246 11.79 -9.21 25.93
C GLY A 246 13.21 -8.89 26.34
N CYS A 247 13.66 -9.31 27.52
CA CYS A 247 15.07 -9.54 27.77
C CYS A 247 15.25 -10.98 28.24
N TRP A 248 15.43 -11.90 27.31
CA TRP A 248 15.94 -13.24 27.57
C TRP A 248 17.47 -13.18 27.54
N CYS A 249 18.11 -13.05 28.70
CA CYS A 249 19.50 -13.46 28.86
C CYS A 249 19.51 -14.96 29.09
N SER A 250 19.67 -15.76 28.02
CA SER A 250 20.00 -17.17 28.15
C SER A 250 21.45 -17.28 28.64
N GLY A 251 21.62 -17.70 29.89
CA GLY A 251 22.91 -18.08 30.43
C GLY A 251 23.50 -19.22 29.67
N ARG A 252 24.68 -19.00 29.07
CA ARG A 252 25.71 -20.00 28.91
C ARG A 252 27.04 -19.35 29.15
N SER A 253 27.68 -19.81 30.22
CA SER A 253 29.03 -19.61 30.63
C SER A 253 30.03 -19.92 29.49
N ALA A 254 30.77 -18.94 29.05
CA ALA A 254 32.04 -19.16 28.38
C ALA A 254 32.97 -17.96 28.62
N GLY A 255 33.94 -18.14 29.52
CA GLY A 255 35.28 -17.64 29.44
C GLY A 255 35.50 -16.14 29.33
N CYS A 256 35.56 -15.44 30.48
CA CYS A 256 36.25 -14.16 30.56
C CYS A 256 37.76 -14.45 30.66
N PRO A 257 38.60 -14.01 29.71
CA PRO A 257 40.05 -14.12 29.91
C PRO A 257 40.50 -13.10 30.96
N THR A 258 41.11 -13.60 32.01
CA THR A 258 41.79 -12.85 33.07
C THR A 258 42.92 -12.01 32.46
N ALA A 259 42.90 -10.72 32.77
CA ALA A 259 43.98 -9.80 32.45
C ALA A 259 45.22 -10.23 33.21
N ALA A 260 46.27 -10.57 32.48
CA ALA A 260 47.63 -10.81 33.00
C ALA A 260 48.22 -9.46 33.42
N THR A 261 48.69 -9.43 34.65
CA THR A 261 49.53 -8.40 35.25
C THR A 261 50.84 -8.30 34.50
N ALA A 262 51.23 -7.10 34.07
CA ALA A 262 52.60 -6.81 33.67
C ALA A 262 53.39 -6.30 34.88
N PRO A 263 54.63 -6.78 35.10
CA PRO A 263 55.55 -6.21 36.04
C PRO A 263 56.52 -5.23 35.38
N GLY A 264 56.97 -4.25 36.14
CA GLY A 264 58.09 -3.40 35.77
C GLY A 264 57.79 -1.93 35.68
#